data_8acd6585fdbc742151e33a9539bae6c9
#
_entry.id   8acd6585fdbc742151e33a9539bae6c9
#
_cell.length_a   1.000
_cell.length_b   1.000
_cell.length_c   1.000
_cell.angle_alpha   90.00
_cell.angle_beta   90.00
_cell.angle_gamma   90.00
#
_symmetry.space_group_name_H-M   'P 1'
#
loop_
_entity.id
_entity.type
_entity.pdbx_description
1 polymer ?
#
loop_
_entity_poly.entity_id
_entity_poly.type
_entity_poly.pdbx_seq_one_letter_code
_entity_poly.pdbx_strand_id
1 'polypeptide(L)'
;MKRNLSLLLICLLIFTSFLGRSNISFADNEPAIVAKHAVLMDYETGKILYNKDGNSKLYPASTTKVWTACLVLKEVKDLNQVIEIKDLPQIDGSSMYLKEGESFTVKQLLDALLVHSANDAAFVLARYVGGGNVQKFIDLMNSEAKKIGATNTHFNNPHGLPDPNHYTTAHDMALIAREAMNNDTFRQIVKTKSLKFEATKAYPYERYFVNTNKFLTSHDKITYKGQPINIKYDIVDGIKTGYTDAAGKCLLSSAVKDGRRVIVAVFNSTNADLYLDSRILIDYGFDNFKCATIVDKEKYTDTKKVLFTKQHELIYEPKNSYKILLEKNESKGNYDTKQS
;
A
#
# COMPACT_ATOMS: atom_id res chain seq x y z
N MET A 1 54.66 -27.29 7.81
CA MET A 1 53.76 -26.86 8.91
C MET A 1 53.38 -25.39 8.88
N LYS A 2 54.28 -24.43 8.63
CA LYS A 2 53.94 -22.96 8.64
C LYS A 2 52.94 -22.51 7.57
N ARG A 3 52.91 -23.13 6.37
CA ARG A 3 52.02 -22.76 5.25
C ARG A 3 50.54 -23.16 5.46
N ASN A 4 50.30 -24.24 6.20
CA ASN A 4 48.94 -24.69 6.51
C ASN A 4 48.33 -23.92 7.68
N LEU A 5 49.17 -23.35 8.58
CA LEU A 5 48.69 -22.50 9.68
C LEU A 5 48.23 -21.13 9.19
N SER A 6 48.87 -20.57 8.12
CA SER A 6 48.44 -19.30 7.51
C SER A 6 47.13 -19.44 6.78
N LEU A 7 46.85 -20.55 6.10
CA LEU A 7 45.55 -20.82 5.45
C LEU A 7 44.44 -20.97 6.48
N LEU A 8 44.68 -21.60 7.60
CA LEU A 8 43.71 -21.75 8.70
C LEU A 8 43.35 -20.40 9.34
N LEU A 9 44.34 -19.52 9.51
CA LEU A 9 44.11 -18.16 10.04
C LEU A 9 43.34 -17.27 9.06
N ILE A 10 43.55 -17.40 7.73
CA ILE A 10 42.83 -16.65 6.73
C ILE A 10 41.36 -17.15 6.64
N CYS A 11 41.13 -18.44 6.73
CA CYS A 11 39.77 -19.00 6.79
C CYS A 11 39.04 -18.59 8.08
N LEU A 12 39.72 -18.50 9.20
CA LEU A 12 39.12 -18.04 10.47
C LEU A 12 38.77 -16.55 10.42
N LEU A 13 39.60 -15.71 9.79
CA LEU A 13 39.31 -14.27 9.59
C LEU A 13 38.16 -14.02 8.60
N ILE A 14 38.01 -14.85 7.57
CA ILE A 14 36.86 -14.78 6.66
C ILE A 14 35.58 -15.24 7.36
N PHE A 15 35.66 -16.25 8.23
CA PHE A 15 34.50 -16.75 8.98
C PHE A 15 34.01 -15.75 10.06
N THR A 16 34.92 -14.99 10.68
CA THR A 16 34.52 -13.95 11.64
C THR A 16 33.95 -12.70 11.00
N SER A 17 34.30 -12.40 9.73
CA SER A 17 33.69 -11.30 8.98
C SER A 17 32.27 -11.61 8.48
N PHE A 18 31.87 -12.89 8.42
CA PHE A 18 30.49 -13.30 8.09
C PHE A 18 29.55 -13.30 9.32
N LEU A 19 30.09 -13.33 10.54
CA LEU A 19 29.30 -13.27 11.78
C LEU A 19 28.95 -11.85 12.24
N GLY A 20 29.47 -10.83 11.56
CA GLY A 20 29.22 -9.41 11.84
C GLY A 20 28.03 -8.81 11.10
N ARG A 21 27.07 -9.59 10.60
CA ARG A 21 25.74 -9.05 10.31
C ARG A 21 25.04 -8.80 11.64
N SER A 22 25.30 -7.62 12.20
CA SER A 22 24.45 -7.07 13.23
C SER A 22 23.02 -7.10 12.69
N ASN A 23 22.23 -8.08 13.16
CA ASN A 23 20.79 -7.91 13.19
C ASN A 23 20.59 -6.59 13.92
N ILE A 24 20.19 -5.55 13.21
CA ILE A 24 19.70 -4.33 13.82
C ILE A 24 18.48 -4.79 14.61
N SER A 25 18.70 -5.05 15.89
CA SER A 25 17.65 -5.28 16.85
C SER A 25 16.91 -3.96 16.96
N PHE A 26 15.72 -3.89 16.40
CA PHE A 26 14.73 -2.86 16.74
C PHE A 26 14.33 -3.16 18.19
N ALA A 27 15.15 -2.76 19.14
CA ALA A 27 14.93 -3.06 20.53
C ALA A 27 14.37 -1.85 21.26
N ASP A 28 13.50 -2.14 22.16
CA ASP A 28 13.00 -1.47 23.35
C ASP A 28 11.75 -0.61 23.28
N ASN A 29 11.13 -0.31 22.12
CA ASN A 29 9.82 0.37 22.12
C ASN A 29 8.94 0.00 20.91
N GLU A 30 8.94 -1.26 20.49
CA GLU A 30 7.96 -1.68 19.48
C GLU A 30 6.54 -1.53 20.04
N PRO A 31 5.63 -0.88 19.28
CA PRO A 31 4.28 -0.64 19.77
C PRO A 31 3.49 -1.96 19.91
N ALA A 32 2.84 -2.14 21.06
CA ALA A 32 1.89 -3.22 21.26
C ALA A 32 0.57 -2.89 20.55
N ILE A 33 0.11 -3.80 19.69
CA ILE A 33 -1.17 -3.72 18.99
C ILE A 33 -1.96 -5.03 19.14
N VAL A 34 -3.28 -4.96 19.00
CA VAL A 34 -4.20 -6.11 19.16
C VAL A 34 -4.29 -6.93 17.87
N ALA A 35 -4.28 -6.30 16.72
CA ALA A 35 -4.34 -6.97 15.42
C ALA A 35 -3.35 -8.14 15.32
N LYS A 36 -3.78 -9.23 14.66
CA LYS A 36 -2.93 -10.43 14.53
C LYS A 36 -1.80 -10.22 13.52
N HIS A 37 -2.07 -9.48 12.45
CA HIS A 37 -1.08 -9.24 11.39
C HIS A 37 -1.02 -7.75 11.09
N ALA A 38 0.18 -7.18 11.09
CA ALA A 38 0.35 -5.79 10.75
C ALA A 38 1.73 -5.50 10.14
N VAL A 39 1.75 -4.55 9.22
CA VAL A 39 2.96 -3.99 8.63
C VAL A 39 2.84 -2.48 8.57
N LEU A 40 3.91 -1.79 9.00
CA LEU A 40 4.15 -0.39 8.72
C LEU A 40 5.30 -0.27 7.73
N MET A 41 5.10 0.47 6.66
CA MET A 41 6.06 0.66 5.58
C MET A 41 6.29 2.16 5.33
N ASP A 42 7.54 2.55 5.16
CA ASP A 42 7.88 3.86 4.61
C ASP A 42 7.59 3.89 3.11
N TYR A 43 6.79 4.86 2.67
CA TYR A 43 6.35 4.91 1.28
C TYR A 43 7.48 5.17 0.29
N GLU A 44 8.40 6.08 0.60
CA GLU A 44 9.47 6.47 -0.33
C GLU A 44 10.46 5.33 -0.55
N THR A 45 10.93 4.72 0.53
CA THR A 45 11.97 3.70 0.47
C THR A 45 11.44 2.28 0.31
N GLY A 46 10.17 2.03 0.69
CA GLY A 46 9.60 0.69 0.78
C GLY A 46 10.11 -0.12 1.99
N LYS A 47 10.90 0.50 2.88
CA LYS A 47 11.43 -0.18 4.06
C LYS A 47 10.32 -0.47 5.07
N ILE A 48 10.32 -1.68 5.60
CA ILE A 48 9.41 -2.09 6.68
C ILE A 48 9.94 -1.51 7.99
N LEU A 49 9.07 -0.77 8.70
CA LEU A 49 9.36 -0.10 9.97
C LEU A 49 8.81 -0.86 11.18
N TYR A 50 7.77 -1.66 10.93
CA TYR A 50 7.15 -2.54 11.92
C TYR A 50 6.57 -3.76 11.21
N ASN A 51 6.73 -4.92 11.82
CA ASN A 51 6.23 -6.19 11.28
C ASN A 51 5.75 -7.10 12.40
N LYS A 52 4.44 -7.26 12.52
CA LYS A 52 3.83 -8.27 13.37
C LYS A 52 3.22 -9.34 12.49
N ASP A 53 3.87 -10.49 12.39
CA ASP A 53 3.40 -11.66 11.63
C ASP A 53 2.89 -11.29 10.21
N GLY A 54 3.59 -10.34 9.59
CA GLY A 54 3.17 -9.70 8.33
C GLY A 54 3.27 -10.59 7.10
N ASN A 55 3.96 -11.73 7.18
CA ASN A 55 4.11 -12.69 6.09
C ASN A 55 3.16 -13.89 6.17
N SER A 56 2.37 -13.99 7.23
CA SER A 56 1.37 -15.05 7.37
C SER A 56 0.22 -14.88 6.40
N LYS A 57 -0.26 -16.01 5.86
CA LYS A 57 -1.38 -16.07 4.94
C LYS A 57 -2.68 -15.65 5.63
N LEU A 58 -3.42 -14.77 4.98
CA LEU A 58 -4.69 -14.24 5.49
C LEU A 58 -5.67 -13.95 4.36
N TYR A 59 -6.93 -13.72 4.71
CA TYR A 59 -7.96 -13.26 3.79
C TYR A 59 -7.94 -11.72 3.71
N PRO A 60 -7.85 -11.13 2.50
CA PRO A 60 -7.79 -9.68 2.34
C PRO A 60 -9.12 -8.96 2.56
N ALA A 61 -10.24 -9.64 2.46
CA ALA A 61 -11.56 -9.01 2.39
C ALA A 61 -11.58 -7.89 1.32
N SER A 62 -12.37 -6.83 1.53
CA SER A 62 -12.49 -5.71 0.58
C SER A 62 -11.24 -4.84 0.39
N THR A 63 -10.12 -5.12 1.07
CA THR A 63 -8.84 -4.48 0.73
C THR A 63 -8.33 -4.94 -0.65
N THR A 64 -8.79 -6.09 -1.16
CA THR A 64 -8.61 -6.56 -2.55
C THR A 64 -8.92 -5.46 -3.58
N LYS A 65 -9.94 -4.63 -3.33
CA LYS A 65 -10.39 -3.57 -4.23
C LYS A 65 -9.35 -2.48 -4.50
N VAL A 66 -8.35 -2.37 -3.64
CA VAL A 66 -7.19 -1.49 -3.88
C VAL A 66 -6.44 -1.94 -5.13
N TRP A 67 -6.23 -3.25 -5.25
CA TRP A 67 -5.55 -3.81 -6.42
C TRP A 67 -6.42 -3.77 -7.68
N THR A 68 -7.70 -4.06 -7.54
CA THR A 68 -8.67 -3.92 -8.63
C THR A 68 -8.66 -2.50 -9.19
N ALA A 69 -8.77 -1.48 -8.33
CA ALA A 69 -8.74 -0.08 -8.77
C ALA A 69 -7.40 0.32 -9.38
N CYS A 70 -6.29 -0.10 -8.79
CA CYS A 70 -4.94 0.17 -9.30
C CYS A 70 -4.79 -0.33 -10.74
N LEU A 71 -5.22 -1.55 -11.02
CA LEU A 71 -5.13 -2.14 -12.35
C LEU A 71 -6.10 -1.49 -13.34
N VAL A 72 -7.32 -1.17 -12.92
CA VAL A 72 -8.26 -0.43 -13.78
C VAL A 72 -7.66 0.91 -14.18
N LEU A 73 -7.07 1.66 -13.25
CA LEU A 73 -6.42 2.94 -13.53
C LEU A 73 -5.16 2.81 -14.40
N LYS A 74 -4.50 1.65 -14.38
CA LYS A 74 -3.36 1.35 -15.24
C LYS A 74 -3.78 1.04 -16.68
N GLU A 75 -4.85 0.25 -16.84
CA GLU A 75 -5.31 -0.26 -18.13
C GLU A 75 -6.22 0.74 -18.87
N VAL A 76 -7.06 1.50 -18.16
CA VAL A 76 -8.03 2.42 -18.74
C VAL A 76 -7.49 3.85 -18.76
N LYS A 77 -7.26 4.40 -19.94
CA LYS A 77 -6.70 5.75 -20.12
C LYS A 77 -7.74 6.85 -20.00
N ASP A 78 -8.95 6.62 -20.53
CA ASP A 78 -10.06 7.56 -20.43
C ASP A 78 -11.09 7.06 -19.43
N LEU A 79 -11.11 7.69 -18.26
CA LEU A 79 -12.01 7.33 -17.16
C LEU A 79 -13.45 7.84 -17.37
N ASN A 80 -13.70 8.64 -18.42
CA ASN A 80 -15.05 9.08 -18.82
C ASN A 80 -15.75 8.06 -19.73
N GLN A 81 -15.06 6.99 -20.15
CA GLN A 81 -15.70 5.90 -20.88
C GLN A 81 -16.89 5.36 -20.10
N VAL A 82 -18.02 5.26 -20.79
CA VAL A 82 -19.28 4.81 -20.22
C VAL A 82 -19.45 3.31 -20.40
N ILE A 83 -19.77 2.63 -19.31
CA ILE A 83 -20.07 1.19 -19.29
C ILE A 83 -21.56 1.01 -19.04
N GLU A 84 -22.25 0.36 -19.97
CA GLU A 84 -23.62 -0.09 -19.79
C GLU A 84 -23.64 -1.37 -18.95
N ILE A 85 -24.49 -1.40 -17.94
CA ILE A 85 -24.61 -2.56 -17.02
C ILE A 85 -25.48 -3.62 -17.71
N LYS A 86 -24.86 -4.79 -17.96
CA LYS A 86 -25.49 -5.96 -18.60
C LYS A 86 -25.04 -7.24 -17.90
N ASP A 87 -25.91 -8.22 -17.83
CA ASP A 87 -25.63 -9.56 -17.32
C ASP A 87 -24.88 -9.53 -15.97
N LEU A 88 -25.36 -8.69 -15.04
CA LEU A 88 -24.77 -8.55 -13.72
C LEU A 88 -25.25 -9.71 -12.83
N PRO A 89 -24.36 -10.60 -12.37
CA PRO A 89 -24.73 -11.64 -11.42
C PRO A 89 -25.11 -11.04 -10.07
N GLN A 90 -25.86 -11.77 -9.27
CA GLN A 90 -26.04 -11.40 -7.87
C GLN A 90 -24.72 -11.57 -7.13
N ILE A 91 -24.26 -10.51 -6.48
CA ILE A 91 -23.00 -10.50 -5.70
C ILE A 91 -23.32 -10.01 -4.29
N ASP A 92 -22.96 -10.81 -3.31
CA ASP A 92 -23.23 -10.52 -1.90
C ASP A 92 -22.38 -9.36 -1.36
N GLY A 93 -22.79 -8.81 -0.22
CA GLY A 93 -22.06 -7.80 0.54
C GLY A 93 -22.34 -6.37 0.06
N SER A 94 -21.34 -5.49 0.19
CA SER A 94 -21.50 -4.06 -0.14
C SER A 94 -21.76 -3.86 -1.63
N SER A 95 -22.76 -3.06 -1.97
CA SER A 95 -23.18 -2.83 -3.35
C SER A 95 -23.60 -1.38 -3.57
N MET A 96 -23.38 -0.83 -4.75
CA MET A 96 -24.03 0.42 -5.15
C MET A 96 -25.41 0.18 -5.80
N TYR A 97 -25.86 -1.08 -5.80
CA TYR A 97 -27.16 -1.50 -6.30
C TYR A 97 -27.36 -1.23 -7.78
N LEU A 98 -26.36 -1.58 -8.59
CA LEU A 98 -26.41 -1.49 -10.04
C LEU A 98 -27.59 -2.28 -10.60
N LYS A 99 -28.25 -1.73 -11.61
CA LYS A 99 -29.38 -2.35 -12.35
C LYS A 99 -29.05 -2.49 -13.83
N GLU A 100 -29.58 -3.55 -14.43
CA GLU A 100 -29.51 -3.74 -15.88
C GLU A 100 -29.97 -2.49 -16.62
N GLY A 101 -29.24 -2.10 -17.66
CA GLY A 101 -29.51 -0.93 -18.50
C GLY A 101 -29.06 0.42 -17.91
N GLU A 102 -28.54 0.46 -16.66
CA GLU A 102 -27.86 1.65 -16.18
C GLU A 102 -26.54 1.85 -16.91
N SER A 103 -26.04 3.08 -16.90
CA SER A 103 -24.78 3.42 -17.51
C SER A 103 -23.97 4.31 -16.55
N PHE A 104 -22.70 3.95 -16.31
CA PHE A 104 -21.78 4.70 -15.45
C PHE A 104 -20.44 4.84 -16.13
N THR A 105 -19.75 5.95 -15.86
CA THR A 105 -18.37 6.09 -16.28
C THR A 105 -17.46 5.17 -15.47
N VAL A 106 -16.30 4.82 -16.02
CA VAL A 106 -15.25 4.08 -15.28
C VAL A 106 -14.91 4.81 -13.98
N LYS A 107 -14.81 6.15 -14.01
CA LYS A 107 -14.58 6.97 -12.81
C LYS A 107 -15.64 6.78 -11.73
N GLN A 108 -16.92 6.82 -12.11
CA GLN A 108 -18.03 6.62 -11.16
C GLN A 108 -18.01 5.24 -10.53
N LEU A 109 -17.69 4.21 -11.29
CA LEU A 109 -17.55 2.84 -10.76
C LEU A 109 -16.33 2.71 -9.84
N LEU A 110 -15.19 3.35 -10.16
CA LEU A 110 -14.02 3.42 -9.27
C LEU A 110 -14.33 4.16 -7.96
N ASP A 111 -15.12 5.24 -8.03
CA ASP A 111 -15.56 5.98 -6.85
C ASP A 111 -16.39 5.06 -5.92
N ALA A 112 -17.40 4.39 -6.47
CA ALA A 112 -18.24 3.45 -5.71
C ALA A 112 -17.41 2.27 -5.15
N LEU A 113 -16.48 1.73 -5.94
CA LEU A 113 -15.56 0.65 -5.56
C LEU A 113 -14.74 1.00 -4.30
N LEU A 114 -14.11 2.17 -4.29
CA LEU A 114 -13.15 2.53 -3.25
C LEU A 114 -13.81 3.21 -2.05
N VAL A 115 -14.79 4.09 -2.26
CA VAL A 115 -15.43 4.87 -1.20
C VAL A 115 -16.48 4.03 -0.45
N HIS A 116 -17.40 3.39 -1.20
CA HIS A 116 -18.47 2.58 -0.63
C HIS A 116 -18.15 1.09 -0.55
N SER A 117 -17.06 0.65 -1.18
CA SER A 117 -16.70 -0.77 -1.22
C SER A 117 -17.61 -1.65 -2.09
N ALA A 118 -18.22 -1.09 -3.15
CA ALA A 118 -19.21 -1.76 -3.99
C ALA A 118 -18.61 -2.99 -4.71
N ASN A 119 -19.17 -4.19 -4.45
CA ASN A 119 -18.73 -5.45 -5.06
C ASN A 119 -19.22 -5.57 -6.51
N ASP A 120 -20.41 -5.08 -6.79
CA ASP A 120 -20.99 -5.00 -8.14
C ASP A 120 -20.14 -4.11 -9.06
N ALA A 121 -19.71 -2.95 -8.58
CA ALA A 121 -18.77 -2.10 -9.32
C ALA A 121 -17.42 -2.80 -9.58
N ALA A 122 -16.91 -3.57 -8.62
CA ALA A 122 -15.68 -4.37 -8.80
C ALA A 122 -15.82 -5.37 -9.95
N PHE A 123 -16.93 -6.08 -9.99
CA PHE A 123 -17.22 -7.07 -11.03
C PHE A 123 -17.33 -6.42 -12.41
N VAL A 124 -18.10 -5.32 -12.53
CA VAL A 124 -18.30 -4.60 -13.79
C VAL A 124 -16.96 -4.08 -14.33
N LEU A 125 -16.14 -3.46 -13.49
CA LEU A 125 -14.83 -2.97 -13.88
C LEU A 125 -13.88 -4.10 -14.31
N ALA A 126 -13.87 -5.21 -13.55
CA ALA A 126 -13.06 -6.38 -13.88
C ALA A 126 -13.48 -7.00 -15.23
N ARG A 127 -14.80 -7.12 -15.48
CA ARG A 127 -15.31 -7.62 -16.75
C ARG A 127 -14.97 -6.69 -17.91
N TYR A 128 -15.08 -5.39 -17.70
CA TYR A 128 -14.76 -4.38 -18.71
C TYR A 128 -13.29 -4.47 -19.13
N VAL A 129 -12.36 -4.41 -18.18
CA VAL A 129 -10.91 -4.51 -18.45
C VAL A 129 -10.53 -5.89 -19.02
N GLY A 130 -11.19 -6.94 -18.57
CA GLY A 130 -10.98 -8.31 -19.09
C GLY A 130 -11.60 -8.57 -20.47
N GLY A 131 -12.15 -7.53 -21.15
CA GLY A 131 -12.76 -7.69 -22.48
C GLY A 131 -13.99 -8.60 -22.47
N GLY A 132 -14.83 -8.48 -21.45
CA GLY A 132 -16.02 -9.31 -21.24
C GLY A 132 -15.81 -10.55 -20.38
N ASN A 133 -14.57 -10.86 -19.99
CA ASN A 133 -14.21 -12.05 -19.22
C ASN A 133 -13.50 -11.67 -17.91
N VAL A 134 -14.19 -11.85 -16.79
CA VAL A 134 -13.64 -11.54 -15.45
C VAL A 134 -12.37 -12.37 -15.13
N GLN A 135 -12.27 -13.61 -15.61
CA GLN A 135 -11.10 -14.45 -15.36
C GLN A 135 -9.83 -13.84 -15.95
N LYS A 136 -9.90 -13.23 -17.13
CA LYS A 136 -8.74 -12.52 -17.70
C LYS A 136 -8.24 -11.38 -16.81
N PHE A 137 -9.15 -10.67 -16.13
CA PHE A 137 -8.78 -9.65 -15.17
C PHE A 137 -8.17 -10.26 -13.90
N ILE A 138 -8.70 -11.38 -13.42
CA ILE A 138 -8.12 -12.11 -12.26
C ILE A 138 -6.70 -12.59 -12.60
N ASP A 139 -6.48 -13.11 -13.79
CA ASP A 139 -5.15 -13.52 -14.27
C ASP A 139 -4.19 -12.32 -14.31
N LEU A 140 -4.68 -11.16 -14.77
CA LEU A 140 -3.93 -9.90 -14.71
C LEU A 140 -3.61 -9.50 -13.26
N MET A 141 -4.58 -9.59 -12.33
CA MET A 141 -4.34 -9.30 -10.91
C MET A 141 -3.18 -10.14 -10.36
N ASN A 142 -3.17 -11.42 -10.64
CA ASN A 142 -2.15 -12.35 -10.15
C ASN A 142 -0.79 -12.13 -10.82
N SER A 143 -0.75 -11.85 -12.11
CA SER A 143 0.51 -11.61 -12.82
C SER A 143 1.16 -10.29 -12.41
N GLU A 144 0.38 -9.21 -12.28
CA GLU A 144 0.89 -7.90 -11.90
C GLU A 144 1.29 -7.84 -10.41
N ALA A 145 0.58 -8.57 -9.51
CA ALA A 145 0.97 -8.68 -8.11
C ALA A 145 2.38 -9.29 -7.95
N LYS A 146 2.69 -10.34 -8.72
CA LYS A 146 4.04 -10.94 -8.73
C LYS A 146 5.11 -9.95 -9.20
N LYS A 147 4.81 -9.10 -10.18
CA LYS A 147 5.77 -8.11 -10.72
C LYS A 147 6.19 -7.05 -9.69
N ILE A 148 5.29 -6.69 -8.79
CA ILE A 148 5.60 -5.74 -7.70
C ILE A 148 6.16 -6.41 -6.44
N GLY A 149 6.40 -7.71 -6.48
CA GLY A 149 6.96 -8.48 -5.35
C GLY A 149 5.92 -9.03 -4.36
N ALA A 150 4.61 -8.89 -4.63
CA ALA A 150 3.55 -9.48 -3.81
C ALA A 150 3.35 -10.98 -4.16
N THR A 151 4.36 -11.79 -3.80
CA THR A 151 4.48 -13.17 -4.25
C THR A 151 3.72 -14.18 -3.37
N ASN A 152 3.28 -13.78 -2.19
CA ASN A 152 2.48 -14.60 -1.28
C ASN A 152 0.97 -14.28 -1.37
N THR A 153 0.55 -13.73 -2.52
CA THR A 153 -0.81 -13.29 -2.79
C THR A 153 -1.38 -14.05 -3.99
N HIS A 154 -2.63 -14.46 -3.86
CA HIS A 154 -3.42 -15.01 -4.95
C HIS A 154 -4.85 -14.48 -4.89
N PHE A 155 -5.28 -13.85 -5.95
CA PHE A 155 -6.64 -13.34 -6.13
C PHE A 155 -7.47 -14.34 -6.92
N ASN A 156 -8.72 -14.59 -6.46
CA ASN A 156 -9.70 -15.43 -7.13
C ASN A 156 -10.99 -14.66 -7.49
N ASN A 157 -11.07 -13.40 -7.08
CA ASN A 157 -12.14 -12.48 -7.43
C ASN A 157 -11.68 -11.02 -7.29
N PRO A 158 -12.38 -10.03 -7.90
CA PRO A 158 -11.97 -8.62 -7.87
C PRO A 158 -12.47 -7.84 -6.65
N HIS A 159 -13.26 -8.44 -5.76
CA HIS A 159 -13.95 -7.73 -4.67
C HIS A 159 -13.55 -8.15 -3.25
N GLY A 160 -12.95 -9.33 -3.08
CA GLY A 160 -12.46 -9.82 -1.80
C GLY A 160 -13.47 -10.64 -0.98
N LEU A 161 -14.52 -11.19 -1.58
CA LEU A 161 -15.35 -12.18 -0.93
C LEU A 161 -14.54 -13.46 -0.66
N PRO A 162 -14.85 -14.19 0.43
CA PRO A 162 -14.08 -15.35 0.84
C PRO A 162 -14.04 -16.44 -0.23
N ASP A 163 -12.86 -16.96 -0.48
CA ASP A 163 -12.58 -18.14 -1.29
C ASP A 163 -11.29 -18.77 -0.75
N PRO A 164 -11.17 -20.10 -0.64
CA PRO A 164 -9.96 -20.75 -0.12
C PRO A 164 -8.69 -20.41 -0.89
N ASN A 165 -8.82 -20.07 -2.17
CA ASN A 165 -7.72 -19.68 -3.05
C ASN A 165 -7.52 -18.15 -3.11
N HIS A 166 -8.32 -17.36 -2.39
CA HIS A 166 -8.21 -15.91 -2.33
C HIS A 166 -7.50 -15.49 -1.03
N TYR A 167 -6.19 -15.29 -1.11
CA TYR A 167 -5.36 -15.01 0.06
C TYR A 167 -4.25 -14.00 -0.24
N THR A 168 -3.71 -13.44 0.82
CA THR A 168 -2.60 -12.48 0.78
C THR A 168 -1.79 -12.53 2.07
N THR A 169 -0.90 -11.55 2.26
CA THR A 169 -0.20 -11.24 3.52
C THR A 169 -0.30 -9.75 3.81
N ALA A 170 -0.10 -9.33 5.06
CA ALA A 170 -0.07 -7.89 5.38
C ALA A 170 1.09 -7.17 4.67
N HIS A 171 2.22 -7.86 4.49
CA HIS A 171 3.36 -7.36 3.72
C HIS A 171 2.99 -7.10 2.26
N ASP A 172 2.40 -8.09 1.59
CA ASP A 172 2.03 -7.96 0.18
C ASP A 172 0.97 -6.89 -0.04
N MET A 173 0.02 -6.76 0.91
CA MET A 173 -0.99 -5.70 0.84
C MET A 173 -0.39 -4.30 1.10
N ALA A 174 0.69 -4.19 1.88
CA ALA A 174 1.43 -2.94 2.00
C ALA A 174 2.16 -2.57 0.69
N LEU A 175 2.74 -3.54 -0.03
CA LEU A 175 3.31 -3.33 -1.37
C LEU A 175 2.23 -2.89 -2.37
N ILE A 176 1.09 -3.57 -2.39
CA ILE A 176 -0.06 -3.23 -3.25
C ILE A 176 -0.58 -1.83 -2.94
N ALA A 177 -0.71 -1.48 -1.66
CA ALA A 177 -1.14 -0.15 -1.25
C ALA A 177 -0.13 0.93 -1.66
N ARG A 178 1.17 0.66 -1.52
CA ARG A 178 2.24 1.55 -1.96
C ARG A 178 2.18 1.79 -3.46
N GLU A 179 2.00 0.74 -4.28
CA GLU A 179 1.87 0.85 -5.73
C GLU A 179 0.64 1.67 -6.12
N ALA A 180 -0.53 1.39 -5.52
CA ALA A 180 -1.76 2.12 -5.81
C ALA A 180 -1.64 3.61 -5.46
N MET A 181 -0.96 3.94 -4.36
CA MET A 181 -0.73 5.32 -3.93
C MET A 181 0.24 6.10 -4.82
N ASN A 182 0.91 5.49 -5.81
CA ASN A 182 1.67 6.19 -6.85
C ASN A 182 0.75 6.95 -7.83
N ASN A 183 -0.52 6.55 -7.95
CA ASN A 183 -1.47 7.15 -8.87
C ASN A 183 -2.24 8.31 -8.22
N ASP A 184 -2.18 9.51 -8.82
CA ASP A 184 -2.85 10.70 -8.29
C ASP A 184 -4.38 10.56 -8.23
N THR A 185 -4.99 9.97 -9.25
CA THR A 185 -6.43 9.74 -9.30
C THR A 185 -6.86 8.77 -8.20
N PHE A 186 -6.08 7.72 -7.97
CA PHE A 186 -6.33 6.80 -6.86
C PHE A 186 -6.32 7.54 -5.52
N ARG A 187 -5.29 8.39 -5.26
CA ARG A 187 -5.22 9.20 -4.04
C ARG A 187 -6.40 10.14 -3.86
N GLN A 188 -6.87 10.74 -4.96
CA GLN A 188 -8.06 11.59 -4.91
C GLN A 188 -9.33 10.81 -4.53
N ILE A 189 -9.53 9.61 -5.11
CA ILE A 189 -10.71 8.80 -4.84
C ILE A 189 -10.72 8.31 -3.39
N VAL A 190 -9.63 7.73 -2.90
CA VAL A 190 -9.62 7.10 -1.55
C VAL A 190 -9.79 8.10 -0.42
N LYS A 191 -9.50 9.38 -0.64
CA LYS A 191 -9.69 10.45 0.34
C LYS A 191 -11.07 11.13 0.23
N THR A 192 -11.91 10.78 -0.76
CA THR A 192 -13.27 11.30 -0.92
C THR A 192 -14.14 10.86 0.25
N LYS A 193 -14.82 11.79 0.90
CA LYS A 193 -15.60 11.53 2.13
C LYS A 193 -16.98 10.98 1.86
N SER A 194 -17.64 11.43 0.79
CA SER A 194 -18.98 11.01 0.42
C SER A 194 -19.19 11.12 -1.09
N LEU A 195 -20.14 10.33 -1.59
CA LEU A 195 -20.55 10.29 -2.99
C LEU A 195 -22.06 10.47 -3.09
N LYS A 196 -22.49 11.09 -4.18
CA LYS A 196 -23.87 11.14 -4.62
C LYS A 196 -23.93 10.66 -6.07
N PHE A 197 -24.87 9.78 -6.35
CA PHE A 197 -25.24 9.38 -7.72
C PHE A 197 -26.69 9.73 -7.96
N GLU A 198 -26.97 10.36 -9.08
CA GLU A 198 -28.31 10.73 -9.47
C GLU A 198 -29.17 9.50 -9.81
N ALA A 199 -30.48 9.66 -9.72
CA ALA A 199 -31.43 8.65 -10.15
C ALA A 199 -31.29 8.35 -11.65
N THR A 200 -31.54 7.11 -12.03
CA THR A 200 -31.55 6.65 -13.43
C THR A 200 -32.94 6.09 -13.79
N LYS A 201 -33.20 5.81 -15.08
CA LYS A 201 -34.47 5.19 -15.49
C LYS A 201 -34.66 3.80 -14.84
N ALA A 202 -33.60 3.03 -14.67
CA ALA A 202 -33.64 1.69 -14.10
C ALA A 202 -33.60 1.69 -12.56
N TYR A 203 -33.19 2.79 -11.95
CA TYR A 203 -33.17 2.97 -10.50
C TYR A 203 -33.59 4.40 -10.14
N PRO A 204 -34.86 4.63 -9.78
CA PRO A 204 -35.45 5.97 -9.66
C PRO A 204 -35.14 6.68 -8.35
N TYR A 205 -34.07 6.30 -7.65
CA TYR A 205 -33.64 6.89 -6.40
C TYR A 205 -32.20 7.36 -6.49
N GLU A 206 -31.89 8.48 -5.82
CA GLU A 206 -30.51 8.90 -5.63
C GLU A 206 -29.78 7.94 -4.67
N ARG A 207 -28.47 7.77 -4.88
CA ARG A 207 -27.61 6.98 -4.00
C ARG A 207 -26.63 7.88 -3.27
N TYR A 208 -26.60 7.79 -1.95
CA TYR A 208 -25.69 8.52 -1.09
C TYR A 208 -24.79 7.54 -0.34
N PHE A 209 -23.50 7.70 -0.47
CA PHE A 209 -22.51 6.86 0.19
C PHE A 209 -21.51 7.69 0.97
N VAL A 210 -21.13 7.21 2.15
CA VAL A 210 -20.09 7.77 2.98
C VAL A 210 -18.89 6.83 2.95
N ASN A 211 -17.68 7.37 2.94
CA ASN A 211 -16.46 6.58 2.95
C ASN A 211 -16.42 5.68 4.19
N THR A 212 -16.14 4.41 3.97
CA THR A 212 -16.07 3.39 5.04
C THR A 212 -14.89 3.59 5.99
N ASN A 213 -13.88 4.40 5.59
CA ASN A 213 -12.72 4.70 6.42
C ASN A 213 -13.04 5.79 7.46
N LYS A 214 -13.24 5.37 8.70
CA LYS A 214 -13.57 6.26 9.81
C LYS A 214 -12.48 7.29 10.13
N PHE A 215 -11.23 7.09 9.72
CA PHE A 215 -10.20 8.13 9.84
C PHE A 215 -10.53 9.41 9.06
N LEU A 216 -11.37 9.31 8.02
CA LEU A 216 -11.76 10.45 7.17
C LEU A 216 -13.04 11.13 7.64
N THR A 217 -13.96 10.38 8.27
CA THR A 217 -15.37 10.80 8.41
C THR A 217 -15.94 10.73 9.80
N SER A 218 -15.35 9.93 10.73
CA SER A 218 -15.97 9.66 12.03
C SER A 218 -15.76 10.79 13.05
N HIS A 219 -16.78 10.99 13.86
CA HIS A 219 -16.73 11.80 15.07
C HIS A 219 -16.61 10.93 16.36
N ASP A 220 -16.59 9.60 16.21
CA ASP A 220 -16.40 8.69 17.34
C ASP A 220 -15.03 8.89 17.97
N LYS A 221 -14.90 8.48 19.23
CA LYS A 221 -13.64 8.56 20.00
C LYS A 221 -13.07 7.19 20.29
N ILE A 222 -11.75 7.12 20.38
CA ILE A 222 -10.97 5.98 20.87
C ILE A 222 -10.09 6.45 22.04
N THR A 223 -9.76 5.55 22.94
CA THR A 223 -8.80 5.84 24.02
C THR A 223 -7.38 5.58 23.51
N TYR A 224 -6.57 6.62 23.43
CA TYR A 224 -5.18 6.55 23.02
C TYR A 224 -4.27 7.21 24.06
N LYS A 225 -3.26 6.47 24.54
CA LYS A 225 -2.35 6.94 25.62
C LYS A 225 -3.14 7.48 26.85
N GLY A 226 -4.23 6.79 27.21
CA GLY A 226 -5.07 7.14 28.36
C GLY A 226 -6.01 8.36 28.13
N GLN A 227 -6.05 8.91 26.92
CA GLN A 227 -6.89 10.06 26.59
C GLN A 227 -7.89 9.74 25.49
N PRO A 228 -9.14 10.25 25.58
CA PRO A 228 -10.12 10.12 24.52
C PRO A 228 -9.76 11.05 23.35
N ILE A 229 -9.46 10.51 22.19
CA ILE A 229 -9.21 11.25 20.94
C ILE A 229 -10.23 10.88 19.87
N ASN A 230 -10.44 11.75 18.90
CA ASN A 230 -11.29 11.42 17.73
C ASN A 230 -10.63 10.32 16.90
N ILE A 231 -11.46 9.41 16.36
CA ILE A 231 -10.98 8.44 15.34
C ILE A 231 -10.50 9.21 14.11
N LYS A 232 -11.24 10.23 13.67
CA LYS A 232 -10.81 11.10 12.57
C LYS A 232 -9.39 11.60 12.79
N TYR A 233 -8.54 11.43 11.77
CA TYR A 233 -7.13 11.78 11.84
C TYR A 233 -6.69 12.50 10.57
N ASP A 234 -6.52 13.81 10.65
CA ASP A 234 -6.40 14.69 9.48
C ASP A 234 -5.17 14.45 8.60
N ILE A 235 -4.12 13.78 9.12
CA ILE A 235 -2.97 13.38 8.31
C ILE A 235 -3.21 12.12 7.49
N VAL A 236 -4.32 11.38 7.74
CA VAL A 236 -4.69 10.19 6.97
C VAL A 236 -5.44 10.61 5.71
N ASP A 237 -5.00 10.12 4.55
CA ASP A 237 -5.58 10.42 3.24
C ASP A 237 -6.10 9.18 2.48
N GLY A 238 -6.33 8.09 3.16
CA GLY A 238 -6.88 6.83 2.63
C GLY A 238 -6.54 5.66 3.53
N ILE A 239 -6.76 4.39 3.14
CA ILE A 239 -6.99 3.87 1.79
C ILE A 239 -8.30 3.09 1.74
N LYS A 240 -8.36 1.91 2.45
CA LYS A 240 -9.49 0.98 2.30
C LYS A 240 -9.69 0.11 3.52
N THR A 241 -10.95 -0.02 3.93
CA THR A 241 -11.40 -0.98 4.95
C THR A 241 -11.78 -2.33 4.31
N GLY A 242 -11.72 -3.38 5.10
CA GLY A 242 -12.21 -4.70 4.75
C GLY A 242 -12.82 -5.43 5.94
N TYR A 243 -13.83 -6.26 5.68
CA TYR A 243 -14.38 -7.18 6.67
C TYR A 243 -15.04 -8.37 5.98
N THR A 244 -14.75 -9.54 6.48
CA THR A 244 -15.54 -10.76 6.38
C THR A 244 -15.34 -11.52 7.69
N ASP A 245 -16.21 -12.48 8.01
CA ASP A 245 -16.04 -13.27 9.24
C ASP A 245 -14.69 -14.01 9.25
N ALA A 246 -14.24 -14.49 8.09
CA ALA A 246 -12.97 -15.19 7.96
C ALA A 246 -11.73 -14.25 8.07
N ALA A 247 -11.84 -13.01 7.60
CA ALA A 247 -10.73 -12.04 7.60
C ALA A 247 -10.62 -11.25 8.91
N GLY A 248 -11.71 -11.11 9.67
CA GLY A 248 -11.80 -10.11 10.72
C GLY A 248 -11.80 -8.68 10.16
N LYS A 249 -11.52 -7.70 11.00
CA LYS A 249 -11.42 -6.29 10.57
C LYS A 249 -10.06 -6.01 9.96
N CYS A 250 -10.07 -5.37 8.79
CA CYS A 250 -8.89 -5.06 7.99
C CYS A 250 -8.89 -3.58 7.59
N LEU A 251 -7.71 -2.97 7.60
CA LEU A 251 -7.53 -1.58 7.18
C LEU A 251 -6.17 -1.39 6.51
N LEU A 252 -6.19 -0.85 5.31
CA LEU A 252 -5.03 -0.23 4.69
C LEU A 252 -5.14 1.28 4.91
N SER A 253 -4.12 1.88 5.47
CA SER A 253 -4.05 3.32 5.71
C SER A 253 -2.84 3.94 5.06
N SER A 254 -2.99 5.18 4.62
CA SER A 254 -1.92 6.07 4.20
C SER A 254 -2.00 7.34 5.02
N ALA A 255 -0.89 7.81 5.52
CA ALA A 255 -0.80 9.06 6.25
C ALA A 255 0.39 9.89 5.78
N VAL A 256 0.21 11.22 5.77
CA VAL A 256 1.24 12.19 5.35
C VAL A 256 1.47 13.20 6.46
N LYS A 257 2.73 13.37 6.87
CA LYS A 257 3.16 14.37 7.83
C LYS A 257 4.53 14.91 7.40
N ASP A 258 4.66 16.23 7.37
CA ASP A 258 5.90 16.93 7.01
C ASP A 258 6.52 16.46 5.67
N GLY A 259 5.66 16.24 4.66
CA GLY A 259 6.06 15.79 3.32
C GLY A 259 6.46 14.31 3.23
N ARG A 260 6.43 13.56 4.32
CA ARG A 260 6.72 12.12 4.35
C ARG A 260 5.41 11.33 4.43
N ARG A 261 5.37 10.19 3.73
CA ARG A 261 4.22 9.27 3.73
C ARG A 261 4.60 7.92 4.35
N VAL A 262 3.65 7.35 5.10
CA VAL A 262 3.72 5.97 5.57
C VAL A 262 2.48 5.19 5.10
N ILE A 263 2.66 3.88 4.92
CA ILE A 263 1.59 2.92 4.62
C ILE A 263 1.48 1.97 5.81
N VAL A 264 0.25 1.76 6.27
CA VAL A 264 -0.07 0.82 7.35
C VAL A 264 -1.07 -0.21 6.85
N ALA A 265 -0.74 -1.47 7.05
CA ALA A 265 -1.59 -2.61 6.77
C ALA A 265 -1.91 -3.33 8.09
N VAL A 266 -3.18 -3.32 8.51
CA VAL A 266 -3.67 -3.98 9.72
C VAL A 266 -4.72 -4.99 9.34
N PHE A 267 -4.54 -6.25 9.78
CA PHE A 267 -5.42 -7.36 9.44
C PHE A 267 -5.78 -8.20 10.67
N ASN A 268 -6.98 -8.79 10.62
CA ASN A 268 -7.52 -9.62 11.67
C ASN A 268 -7.50 -8.89 13.04
N SER A 269 -7.98 -7.64 13.04
CA SER A 269 -8.22 -6.84 14.23
C SER A 269 -9.70 -6.90 14.66
N THR A 270 -10.05 -6.20 15.74
CA THR A 270 -11.42 -6.05 16.23
C THR A 270 -12.05 -4.73 15.77
N ASN A 271 -13.35 -4.54 16.00
CA ASN A 271 -14.00 -3.26 15.73
C ASN A 271 -13.45 -2.12 16.59
N ALA A 272 -13.10 -2.41 17.85
CA ALA A 272 -12.61 -1.41 18.80
C ALA A 272 -11.18 -0.99 18.49
N ASP A 273 -10.35 -1.96 18.09
CA ASP A 273 -8.89 -1.79 18.04
C ASP A 273 -8.36 -1.43 16.65
N LEU A 274 -9.11 -1.69 15.57
CA LEU A 274 -8.66 -1.47 14.19
C LEU A 274 -8.05 -0.08 13.97
N TYR A 275 -8.75 0.96 14.42
CA TYR A 275 -8.31 2.35 14.26
C TYR A 275 -7.25 2.74 15.29
N LEU A 276 -7.31 2.16 16.49
CA LEU A 276 -6.29 2.36 17.52
C LEU A 276 -4.95 1.76 17.09
N ASP A 277 -4.94 0.51 16.66
CA ASP A 277 -3.74 -0.17 16.14
C ASP A 277 -3.11 0.61 14.99
N SER A 278 -3.96 1.01 14.02
CA SER A 278 -3.50 1.79 12.86
C SER A 278 -2.93 3.15 13.29
N ARG A 279 -3.56 3.84 14.25
CA ARG A 279 -3.09 5.11 14.80
C ARG A 279 -1.74 4.96 15.51
N ILE A 280 -1.59 3.93 16.34
CA ILE A 280 -0.34 3.61 17.05
C ILE A 280 0.80 3.43 16.04
N LEU A 281 0.57 2.66 14.98
CA LEU A 281 1.59 2.41 13.95
C LEU A 281 1.94 3.66 13.13
N ILE A 282 0.95 4.47 12.77
CA ILE A 282 1.17 5.74 12.06
C ILE A 282 2.07 6.66 12.91
N ASP A 283 1.69 6.86 14.18
CA ASP A 283 2.44 7.73 15.08
C ASP A 283 3.85 7.17 15.33
N TYR A 284 4.00 5.85 15.53
CA TYR A 284 5.31 5.19 15.67
C TYR A 284 6.21 5.48 14.46
N GLY A 285 5.67 5.39 13.24
CA GLY A 285 6.44 5.65 12.01
C GLY A 285 6.92 7.09 11.90
N PHE A 286 6.09 8.05 12.30
CA PHE A 286 6.48 9.46 12.25
C PHE A 286 7.33 9.90 13.44
N ASP A 287 7.14 9.30 14.61
CA ASP A 287 7.85 9.71 15.82
C ASP A 287 9.27 9.11 15.90
N ASN A 288 9.51 7.94 15.31
CA ASN A 288 10.79 7.22 15.46
C ASN A 288 11.68 7.28 14.22
N PHE A 289 11.15 7.59 13.03
CA PHE A 289 11.92 7.55 11.79
C PHE A 289 11.89 8.89 11.04
N LYS A 290 12.96 9.18 10.31
CA LYS A 290 13.11 10.35 9.42
C LYS A 290 13.76 9.94 8.10
N CYS A 291 13.36 10.56 7.00
CA CYS A 291 14.08 10.44 5.74
C CYS A 291 15.23 11.44 5.69
N ALA A 292 16.39 10.99 5.24
CA ALA A 292 17.54 11.83 4.97
C ALA A 292 17.95 11.70 3.51
N THR A 293 18.07 12.81 2.79
CA THR A 293 18.66 12.83 1.45
C THR A 293 20.16 12.70 1.57
N ILE A 294 20.75 11.66 0.98
CA ILE A 294 22.19 11.43 0.95
C ILE A 294 22.79 12.10 -0.29
N VAL A 295 22.13 11.90 -1.43
CA VAL A 295 22.52 12.52 -2.70
C VAL A 295 21.33 13.30 -3.21
N ASP A 296 21.51 14.61 -3.37
CA ASP A 296 20.51 15.51 -3.93
C ASP A 296 20.87 15.75 -5.39
N LYS A 297 20.05 15.29 -6.33
CA LYS A 297 20.31 15.42 -7.77
C LYS A 297 20.51 16.87 -8.24
N GLU A 298 19.90 17.84 -7.54
CA GLU A 298 19.99 19.26 -7.90
C GLU A 298 21.26 19.93 -7.36
N LYS A 299 21.94 19.30 -6.40
CA LYS A 299 23.12 19.83 -5.72
C LYS A 299 24.38 19.01 -5.97
N TYR A 300 24.22 17.80 -6.49
CA TYR A 300 25.35 16.90 -6.73
C TYR A 300 25.75 16.96 -8.20
N THR A 301 26.95 17.47 -8.44
CA THR A 301 27.60 17.45 -9.75
C THR A 301 29.01 16.92 -9.54
N ASP A 302 29.45 15.98 -10.33
CA ASP A 302 30.81 15.47 -10.31
C ASP A 302 31.42 15.47 -11.71
N THR A 303 32.74 15.50 -11.81
CA THR A 303 33.46 15.54 -13.05
C THR A 303 34.44 14.38 -13.17
N LYS A 304 34.51 13.78 -14.35
CA LYS A 304 35.48 12.73 -14.68
C LYS A 304 36.32 13.13 -15.85
N LYS A 305 37.66 13.10 -15.69
CA LYS A 305 38.59 13.33 -16.80
C LYS A 305 38.43 12.22 -17.83
N VAL A 306 38.28 12.62 -19.08
CA VAL A 306 38.15 11.70 -20.21
C VAL A 306 39.38 11.92 -21.14
N LEU A 307 40.12 10.82 -21.36
CA LEU A 307 41.28 10.84 -22.27
C LEU A 307 40.79 10.70 -23.73
N PHE A 308 41.50 11.38 -24.64
CA PHE A 308 41.27 11.28 -26.09
C PHE A 308 40.00 11.95 -26.66
N THR A 309 39.41 12.94 -25.97
CA THR A 309 38.28 13.74 -26.48
C THR A 309 38.61 15.22 -26.50
N LYS A 310 37.88 16.00 -27.34
CA LYS A 310 37.99 17.47 -27.36
C LYS A 310 37.51 18.11 -26.05
N GLN A 311 36.62 17.47 -25.34
CA GLN A 311 36.20 17.83 -23.98
C GLN A 311 36.96 16.96 -22.99
N HIS A 312 37.87 17.54 -22.23
CA HIS A 312 38.71 16.81 -21.26
C HIS A 312 37.99 16.41 -19.96
N GLU A 313 36.77 16.90 -19.76
CA GLU A 313 35.96 16.61 -18.57
C GLU A 313 34.53 16.21 -18.95
N LEU A 314 34.03 15.14 -18.38
CA LEU A 314 32.64 14.71 -18.41
C LEU A 314 31.99 15.16 -17.12
N ILE A 315 30.99 16.04 -17.22
CA ILE A 315 30.12 16.40 -16.08
C ILE A 315 28.99 15.40 -16.03
N TYR A 316 28.75 14.82 -14.87
CA TYR A 316 27.62 13.90 -14.66
C TYR A 316 26.87 14.23 -13.39
N GLU A 317 25.57 13.99 -13.45
CA GLU A 317 24.62 14.23 -12.38
C GLU A 317 23.84 12.93 -12.08
N PRO A 318 23.46 12.67 -10.84
CA PRO A 318 22.63 11.52 -10.53
C PRO A 318 21.24 11.69 -11.17
N LYS A 319 20.73 10.64 -11.80
CA LYS A 319 19.39 10.64 -12.41
C LYS A 319 18.27 10.96 -11.40
N ASN A 320 18.46 10.52 -10.16
CA ASN A 320 17.50 10.70 -9.06
C ASN A 320 18.22 11.09 -7.77
N SER A 321 17.53 11.77 -6.87
CA SER A 321 18.00 11.95 -5.49
C SER A 321 17.91 10.64 -4.73
N TYR A 322 18.91 10.33 -3.91
CA TYR A 322 18.94 9.14 -3.05
C TYR A 322 18.59 9.52 -1.62
N LYS A 323 17.56 8.87 -1.11
CA LYS A 323 17.11 9.03 0.27
C LYS A 323 17.33 7.74 1.06
N ILE A 324 17.70 7.87 2.32
CA ILE A 324 17.71 6.77 3.27
C ILE A 324 16.75 7.06 4.41
N LEU A 325 16.29 5.99 5.02
CA LEU A 325 15.51 6.07 6.23
C LEU A 325 16.42 5.81 7.43
N LEU A 326 16.42 6.74 8.36
CA LEU A 326 17.16 6.69 9.62
C LEU A 326 16.19 6.67 10.80
N GLU A 327 16.61 6.10 11.91
CA GLU A 327 15.99 6.41 13.20
C GLU A 327 16.25 7.87 13.55
N LYS A 328 15.33 8.51 14.30
CA LYS A 328 15.46 9.95 14.59
C LYS A 328 16.71 10.30 15.42
N ASN A 329 17.17 9.37 16.25
CA ASN A 329 18.39 9.47 17.04
C ASN A 329 19.68 9.17 16.25
N GLU A 330 19.58 8.60 15.05
CA GLU A 330 20.73 8.37 14.19
C GLU A 330 21.15 9.65 13.47
N SER A 331 22.46 9.90 13.43
CA SER A 331 23.06 10.92 12.58
C SER A 331 23.29 10.37 11.16
N LYS A 332 23.32 11.25 10.16
CA LYS A 332 23.87 10.92 8.82
C LYS A 332 25.34 10.56 9.04
N GLY A 333 25.68 9.30 9.19
CA GLY A 333 27.07 8.86 9.15
C GLY A 333 27.73 9.28 7.81
N ASN A 334 29.03 9.27 7.73
CA ASN A 334 29.76 9.44 6.46
C ASN A 334 29.41 8.26 5.55
N TYR A 335 28.34 8.39 4.79
CA TYR A 335 28.04 7.48 3.68
C TYR A 335 29.02 7.82 2.57
N ASP A 336 30.06 7.00 2.41
CA ASP A 336 30.96 7.09 1.26
C ASP A 336 30.13 6.87 -0.02
N THR A 337 29.95 7.92 -0.80
CA THR A 337 29.38 7.87 -2.14
C THR A 337 30.43 7.31 -3.10
N LYS A 338 30.87 6.06 -2.87
CA LYS A 338 31.72 5.36 -3.83
C LYS A 338 30.90 4.97 -5.04
N GLN A 339 31.34 5.46 -6.18
CA GLN A 339 30.88 5.09 -7.50
C GLN A 339 31.15 3.60 -7.75
N SER A 340 30.12 2.82 -8.04
CA SER A 340 30.27 1.51 -8.67
C SER A 340 30.09 1.63 -10.16
#